data_302266fe19530f581b6e49f3bd302384
#
_entry.id   302266fe19530f581b6e49f3bd302384
#
_cell.length_a   1.000
_cell.length_b   1.000
_cell.length_c   1.000
_cell.angle_alpha   90.00
_cell.angle_beta   90.00
_cell.angle_gamma   90.00
#
_symmetry.space_group_name_H-M   'P 1'
#
loop_
_entity.id
_entity.type
_entity.pdbx_description
1 polymer ?
#
loop_
_entity_poly.entity_id
_entity_poly.type
_entity_poly.pdbx_seq_one_letter_code
_entity_poly.pdbx_strand_id
1 'polypeptide(L)'
;MKLSLKLIIAVTLCVSNLSVGWAQRQYPGSPGLPDDVVWMREIYRTLDLTKDTNGALYYPVEPQGNKMNLFTTMFRLLAQKKIPAYAYQLDGTERFQKDAEVTFRDVLDRFQIYYELKKVANRRDSVVSISNGDIPSADVLSYFIKEVWYFDQRTSTYGSVITAICPVLHRSEDFSSEKTKFPMFWVNYQDLVPYLMQSKISVSNYNNAANSTWDDFFAARLYKGDIYKTTNLQNRTLSQYLSLIHISEPTRQEAIS
;
A
#
# COMPACT_ATOMS: atom_id res chain seq x y z
N MET A 1 -52.26 -3.02 29.42
CA MET A 1 -51.68 -2.41 28.18
C MET A 1 -50.44 -1.52 28.36
N LYS A 2 -50.06 -1.14 29.58
CA LYS A 2 -48.84 -0.29 29.83
C LYS A 2 -47.54 -1.09 30.09
N LEU A 3 -47.65 -2.41 30.29
CA LEU A 3 -46.45 -3.25 30.56
C LEU A 3 -45.72 -3.69 29.28
N SER A 4 -46.45 -3.86 28.18
CA SER A 4 -45.89 -4.28 26.87
C SER A 4 -45.05 -3.20 26.21
N LEU A 5 -45.39 -1.92 26.41
CA LEU A 5 -44.66 -0.81 25.80
C LEU A 5 -43.28 -0.61 26.45
N LYS A 6 -43.17 -0.81 27.77
CA LYS A 6 -41.85 -0.74 28.48
C LYS A 6 -40.91 -1.88 28.11
N LEU A 7 -41.46 -3.07 27.84
CA LEU A 7 -40.66 -4.21 27.40
C LEU A 7 -40.12 -4.02 25.98
N ILE A 8 -40.92 -3.47 25.08
CA ILE A 8 -40.52 -3.15 23.70
C ILE A 8 -39.45 -2.08 23.71
N ILE A 9 -39.56 -1.05 24.54
CA ILE A 9 -38.52 0.01 24.64
C ILE A 9 -37.24 -0.56 25.23
N ALA A 10 -37.28 -1.46 26.21
CA ALA A 10 -36.11 -2.10 26.78
C ALA A 10 -35.39 -3.01 25.78
N VAL A 11 -36.13 -3.75 24.94
CA VAL A 11 -35.56 -4.60 23.88
C VAL A 11 -34.94 -3.76 22.75
N THR A 12 -35.60 -2.63 22.41
CA THR A 12 -35.04 -1.72 21.37
C THR A 12 -33.75 -1.02 21.85
N LEU A 13 -33.66 -0.69 23.15
CA LEU A 13 -32.40 -0.13 23.72
C LEU A 13 -31.28 -1.15 23.82
N CYS A 14 -31.55 -2.44 24.00
CA CYS A 14 -30.53 -3.50 23.99
C CYS A 14 -29.98 -3.82 22.60
N VAL A 15 -30.80 -3.65 21.55
CA VAL A 15 -30.37 -3.93 20.17
C VAL A 15 -29.51 -2.80 19.57
N SER A 16 -29.66 -1.56 20.09
CA SER A 16 -28.85 -0.41 19.61
C SER A 16 -27.40 -0.41 20.08
N ASN A 17 -27.01 -1.32 20.99
CA ASN A 17 -25.62 -1.43 21.48
C ASN A 17 -24.82 -2.59 20.89
N LEU A 18 -25.34 -3.28 19.88
CA LEU A 18 -24.52 -4.18 19.06
C LEU A 18 -23.76 -3.35 18.01
N SER A 19 -22.96 -2.38 18.48
CA SER A 19 -21.83 -1.93 17.71
C SER A 19 -20.91 -3.15 17.60
N VAL A 20 -20.87 -3.79 16.44
CA VAL A 20 -19.83 -4.73 16.07
C VAL A 20 -18.55 -3.92 16.19
N GLY A 21 -17.89 -4.05 17.32
CA GLY A 21 -16.56 -3.51 17.54
C GLY A 21 -15.63 -4.28 16.59
N TRP A 22 -15.41 -3.70 15.41
CA TRP A 22 -14.29 -4.09 14.57
C TRP A 22 -13.07 -3.84 15.47
N ALA A 23 -12.41 -4.90 15.87
CA ALA A 23 -11.13 -4.80 16.53
C ALA A 23 -10.18 -4.16 15.52
N GLN A 24 -10.11 -2.82 15.55
CA GLN A 24 -9.09 -2.10 14.81
C GLN A 24 -7.75 -2.56 15.36
N ARG A 25 -7.01 -3.33 14.55
CA ARG A 25 -5.60 -3.56 14.84
C ARG A 25 -4.94 -2.20 14.95
N GLN A 26 -4.54 -1.84 16.14
CA GLN A 26 -3.87 -0.59 16.41
C GLN A 26 -2.44 -0.74 15.89
N TYR A 27 -2.17 -0.16 14.72
CA TYR A 27 -0.83 -0.17 14.16
C TYR A 27 0.02 0.88 14.85
N PRO A 28 1.25 0.54 15.28
CA PRO A 28 2.20 1.52 15.80
C PRO A 28 2.54 2.52 14.68
N GLY A 29 2.44 3.82 14.97
CA GLY A 29 2.61 4.90 14.00
C GLY A 29 1.32 5.65 13.67
N SER A 30 0.15 5.10 14.05
CA SER A 30 -1.08 5.88 14.19
C SER A 30 -1.03 6.77 15.44
N PRO A 31 -1.80 7.86 15.49
CA PRO A 31 -2.00 8.61 16.74
C PRO A 31 -2.49 7.64 17.81
N GLY A 32 -1.62 7.25 18.74
CA GLY A 32 -1.87 6.21 19.77
C GLY A 32 -0.85 5.08 19.77
N LEU A 33 0.40 5.34 19.32
CA LEU A 33 1.54 4.48 19.69
C LEU A 33 1.48 4.21 21.19
N PRO A 34 1.68 2.95 21.65
CA PRO A 34 1.88 2.69 23.06
C PRO A 34 2.99 3.60 23.58
N ASP A 35 2.79 4.20 24.74
CA ASP A 35 3.81 5.04 25.40
C ASP A 35 5.12 4.28 25.68
N ASP A 36 5.10 2.99 25.49
CA ASP A 36 6.18 2.03 25.76
C ASP A 36 7.11 1.76 24.57
N VAL A 37 6.92 2.43 23.43
CA VAL A 37 7.82 2.34 22.26
C VAL A 37 9.03 3.23 22.47
N VAL A 38 10.18 2.62 22.74
CA VAL A 38 11.44 3.35 23.03
C VAL A 38 12.31 3.52 21.80
N TRP A 39 12.04 2.78 20.74
CA TRP A 39 12.76 2.88 19.48
C TRP A 39 11.83 2.57 18.32
N MET A 40 11.90 3.40 17.28
CA MET A 40 11.22 3.16 16.01
C MET A 40 12.03 3.68 14.82
N ARG A 41 11.87 3.03 13.67
CA ARG A 41 12.50 3.45 12.42
C ARG A 41 11.61 3.13 11.23
N GLU A 42 11.50 4.07 10.31
CA GLU A 42 10.84 3.84 9.03
C GLU A 42 11.80 3.12 8.08
N ILE A 43 11.30 2.09 7.43
CA ILE A 43 12.03 1.26 6.48
C ILE A 43 11.20 1.18 5.20
N TYR A 44 11.87 1.36 4.08
CA TYR A 44 11.25 1.30 2.75
C TYR A 44 11.79 0.10 2.00
N ARG A 45 10.87 -0.74 1.52
CA ARG A 45 11.19 -1.94 0.74
C ARG A 45 10.67 -1.83 -0.68
N THR A 46 11.41 -2.43 -1.61
CA THR A 46 10.93 -2.72 -2.95
C THR A 46 10.53 -4.17 -3.02
N LEU A 47 9.27 -4.44 -3.36
CA LEU A 47 8.78 -5.79 -3.67
C LEU A 47 8.81 -5.97 -5.18
N ASP A 48 9.61 -6.91 -5.64
CA ASP A 48 9.66 -7.31 -7.04
C ASP A 48 8.62 -8.40 -7.31
N LEU A 49 7.66 -8.11 -8.18
CA LEU A 49 6.56 -9.01 -8.51
C LEU A 49 6.92 -10.08 -9.54
N THR A 50 8.09 -9.95 -10.18
CA THR A 50 8.60 -10.98 -11.10
C THR A 50 9.14 -12.19 -10.35
N LYS A 51 9.37 -12.05 -9.03
CA LYS A 51 9.80 -13.14 -8.16
C LYS A 51 8.59 -13.97 -7.71
N ASP A 52 8.68 -15.29 -7.81
CA ASP A 52 7.59 -16.24 -7.46
C ASP A 52 7.00 -16.01 -6.06
N THR A 53 7.84 -15.59 -5.11
CA THR A 53 7.42 -15.32 -3.72
C THR A 53 6.41 -14.19 -3.60
N ASN A 54 6.36 -13.29 -4.58
CA ASN A 54 5.44 -12.15 -4.63
C ASN A 54 4.36 -12.32 -5.71
N GLY A 55 4.33 -13.46 -6.39
CA GLY A 55 3.39 -13.74 -7.47
C GLY A 55 1.92 -13.57 -7.07
N ALA A 56 1.60 -13.84 -5.80
CA ALA A 56 0.24 -13.61 -5.28
C ALA A 56 -0.21 -12.14 -5.42
N LEU A 57 0.72 -11.17 -5.34
CA LEU A 57 0.43 -9.73 -5.50
C LEU A 57 0.19 -9.34 -6.96
N TYR A 58 0.75 -10.11 -7.90
CA TYR A 58 0.70 -9.81 -9.33
C TYR A 58 -0.47 -10.51 -10.05
N TYR A 59 -0.78 -11.75 -9.67
CA TYR A 59 -1.82 -12.53 -10.34
C TYR A 59 -3.18 -12.45 -9.64
N PRO A 60 -4.28 -12.48 -10.40
CA PRO A 60 -4.37 -12.48 -11.86
C PRO A 60 -4.13 -11.08 -12.45
N VAL A 61 -3.40 -10.99 -13.56
CA VAL A 61 -3.12 -9.72 -14.25
C VAL A 61 -4.42 -9.08 -14.73
N GLU A 62 -5.30 -9.88 -15.32
CA GLU A 62 -6.65 -9.46 -15.69
C GLU A 62 -7.67 -9.96 -14.66
N PRO A 63 -8.66 -9.13 -14.32
CA PRO A 63 -9.70 -9.54 -13.38
C PRO A 63 -10.45 -10.79 -13.84
N GLN A 64 -10.54 -11.80 -12.98
CA GLN A 64 -11.27 -13.04 -13.20
C GLN A 64 -12.43 -13.15 -12.20
N GLY A 65 -13.60 -12.70 -12.59
CA GLY A 65 -14.74 -12.60 -11.69
C GLY A 65 -14.46 -11.66 -10.51
N ASN A 66 -14.50 -12.21 -9.29
CA ASN A 66 -14.17 -11.45 -8.05
C ASN A 66 -12.68 -11.45 -7.69
N LYS A 67 -11.83 -12.17 -8.44
CA LYS A 67 -10.40 -12.21 -8.19
C LYS A 67 -9.70 -11.12 -8.99
N MET A 68 -8.94 -10.29 -8.32
CA MET A 68 -8.15 -9.20 -8.88
C MET A 68 -6.80 -9.16 -8.20
N ASN A 69 -5.77 -8.65 -8.88
CA ASN A 69 -4.50 -8.36 -8.23
C ASN A 69 -4.59 -7.13 -7.31
N LEU A 70 -3.57 -6.93 -6.52
CA LEU A 70 -3.54 -5.82 -5.56
C LEU A 70 -3.65 -4.46 -6.26
N PHE A 71 -2.93 -4.25 -7.37
CA PHE A 71 -2.97 -2.99 -8.09
C PHE A 71 -4.38 -2.67 -8.62
N THR A 72 -5.02 -3.61 -9.31
CA THR A 72 -6.38 -3.41 -9.83
C THR A 72 -7.37 -3.12 -8.70
N THR A 73 -7.21 -3.76 -7.55
CA THR A 73 -8.04 -3.50 -6.38
C THR A 73 -7.86 -2.07 -5.89
N MET A 74 -6.61 -1.63 -5.66
CA MET A 74 -6.30 -0.25 -5.24
C MET A 74 -6.80 0.78 -6.25
N PHE A 75 -6.56 0.52 -7.54
CA PHE A 75 -6.94 1.41 -8.63
C PHE A 75 -8.47 1.60 -8.73
N ARG A 76 -9.24 0.52 -8.58
CA ARG A 76 -10.71 0.60 -8.56
C ARG A 76 -11.25 1.29 -7.30
N LEU A 77 -10.63 1.07 -6.14
CA LEU A 77 -11.01 1.75 -4.91
C LEU A 77 -10.77 3.26 -5.02
N LEU A 78 -9.65 3.66 -5.65
CA LEU A 78 -9.35 5.07 -5.92
C LEU A 78 -10.38 5.66 -6.92
N ALA A 79 -10.69 4.94 -8.00
CA ALA A 79 -11.72 5.35 -8.97
C ALA A 79 -13.10 5.56 -8.31
N GLN A 80 -13.44 4.74 -7.31
CA GLN A 80 -14.67 4.83 -6.54
C GLN A 80 -14.60 5.85 -5.40
N LYS A 81 -13.48 6.56 -5.25
CA LYS A 81 -13.22 7.51 -4.14
C LYS A 81 -13.39 6.90 -2.75
N LYS A 82 -13.09 5.60 -2.62
CA LYS A 82 -13.19 4.88 -1.34
C LYS A 82 -11.92 4.97 -0.51
N ILE A 83 -10.80 5.26 -1.15
CA ILE A 83 -9.49 5.44 -0.50
C ILE A 83 -8.87 6.73 -1.02
N PRO A 84 -8.16 7.49 -0.16
CA PRO A 84 -7.32 8.60 -0.59
C PRO A 84 -6.02 8.07 -1.20
N ALA A 85 -5.46 8.81 -2.14
CA ALA A 85 -4.13 8.57 -2.69
C ALA A 85 -3.31 9.84 -2.60
N TYR A 86 -2.00 9.69 -2.38
CA TYR A 86 -1.07 10.79 -2.16
C TYR A 86 0.04 10.77 -3.20
N ALA A 87 0.46 11.95 -3.64
CA ALA A 87 1.50 12.08 -4.66
C ALA A 87 2.82 11.46 -4.20
N TYR A 88 3.46 10.71 -5.09
CA TYR A 88 4.85 10.32 -4.89
C TYR A 88 5.75 11.54 -5.13
N GLN A 89 6.53 11.94 -4.13
CA GLN A 89 7.46 13.06 -4.20
C GLN A 89 8.85 12.56 -4.60
N LEU A 90 9.46 13.21 -5.60
CA LEU A 90 10.79 12.83 -6.09
C LEU A 90 11.91 13.19 -5.10
N ASP A 91 11.67 14.11 -4.19
CA ASP A 91 12.60 14.47 -3.10
C ASP A 91 12.65 13.38 -1.98
N GLY A 92 11.84 12.35 -2.11
CA GLY A 92 11.77 11.24 -1.17
C GLY A 92 11.07 11.58 0.15
N THR A 93 10.37 12.73 0.22
CA THR A 93 9.50 13.07 1.34
C THR A 93 8.11 12.54 1.05
N GLU A 94 7.55 11.75 1.94
CA GLU A 94 6.16 11.29 1.83
C GLU A 94 5.27 12.19 2.69
N ARG A 95 4.25 12.76 2.06
CA ARG A 95 3.24 13.57 2.75
C ARG A 95 1.88 12.90 2.61
N PHE A 96 1.30 12.52 3.74
CA PHE A 96 -0.04 11.94 3.82
C PHE A 96 -1.04 12.98 4.33
N GLN A 97 -0.94 14.18 3.79
CA GLN A 97 -1.80 15.31 4.13
C GLN A 97 -2.68 15.67 2.93
N LYS A 98 -3.72 16.42 3.19
CA LYS A 98 -4.72 16.81 2.20
C LYS A 98 -4.17 17.61 1.02
N ASP A 99 -3.09 18.35 1.23
CA ASP A 99 -2.37 19.12 0.21
C ASP A 99 -1.60 18.24 -0.79
N ALA A 100 -1.24 17.02 -0.39
CA ALA A 100 -0.56 16.03 -1.23
C ALA A 100 -1.51 15.00 -1.84
N GLU A 101 -2.82 15.09 -1.56
CA GLU A 101 -3.82 14.18 -2.11
C GLU A 101 -3.96 14.36 -3.62
N VAL A 102 -3.99 13.25 -4.35
CA VAL A 102 -4.17 13.23 -5.80
C VAL A 102 -5.53 12.62 -6.15
N THR A 103 -6.17 13.21 -7.15
CA THR A 103 -7.42 12.66 -7.66
C THR A 103 -7.15 11.49 -8.61
N PHE A 104 -8.15 10.64 -8.80
CA PHE A 104 -8.04 9.55 -9.77
C PHE A 104 -7.72 10.05 -11.20
N ARG A 105 -8.30 11.19 -11.58
CA ARG A 105 -8.03 11.81 -12.87
C ARG A 105 -6.57 12.28 -13.00
N ASP A 106 -6.01 12.87 -11.96
CA ASP A 106 -4.60 13.30 -11.95
C ASP A 106 -3.66 12.10 -12.16
N VAL A 107 -4.00 10.94 -11.57
CA VAL A 107 -3.25 9.69 -11.78
C VAL A 107 -3.33 9.25 -13.24
N LEU A 108 -4.53 9.27 -13.85
CA LEU A 108 -4.71 8.87 -15.24
C LEU A 108 -3.92 9.77 -16.19
N ASP A 109 -4.07 11.07 -16.03
CA ASP A 109 -3.42 12.09 -16.88
C ASP A 109 -1.88 12.01 -16.72
N ARG A 110 -1.38 11.89 -15.47
CA ARG A 110 0.06 11.80 -15.18
C ARG A 110 0.72 10.56 -15.80
N PHE A 111 0.04 9.42 -15.78
CA PHE A 111 0.58 8.16 -16.30
C PHE A 111 0.06 7.82 -17.70
N GLN A 112 -0.62 8.76 -18.36
CA GLN A 112 -1.13 8.62 -19.73
C GLN A 112 -1.97 7.33 -19.89
N ILE A 113 -2.84 7.06 -18.92
CA ILE A 113 -3.76 5.93 -18.95
C ILE A 113 -5.01 6.38 -19.69
N TYR A 114 -5.41 5.61 -20.71
CA TYR A 114 -6.59 5.95 -21.51
C TYR A 114 -7.88 5.82 -20.69
N TYR A 115 -8.77 6.80 -20.82
CA TYR A 115 -10.08 6.80 -20.21
C TYR A 115 -11.11 7.55 -21.02
N GLU A 116 -12.37 7.21 -20.85
CA GLU A 116 -13.51 7.87 -21.46
C GLU A 116 -14.29 8.69 -20.43
N LEU A 117 -14.79 9.85 -20.85
CA LEU A 117 -15.69 10.65 -20.04
C LEU A 117 -17.14 10.34 -20.43
N LYS A 118 -17.86 9.60 -19.59
CA LYS A 118 -19.27 9.29 -19.79
C LYS A 118 -20.14 10.31 -19.05
N LYS A 119 -21.04 10.95 -19.82
CA LYS A 119 -22.08 11.81 -19.23
C LYS A 119 -23.11 10.94 -18.50
N VAL A 120 -23.38 11.25 -17.26
CA VAL A 120 -24.43 10.60 -16.50
C VAL A 120 -25.74 11.35 -16.76
N ALA A 121 -26.79 10.61 -17.13
CA ALA A 121 -28.13 11.21 -17.27
C ALA A 121 -28.52 11.93 -15.98
N ASN A 122 -29.03 13.16 -16.11
CA ASN A 122 -29.44 14.04 -15.00
C ASN A 122 -28.34 14.62 -14.10
N ARG A 123 -27.05 14.54 -14.48
CA ARG A 123 -25.95 15.26 -13.78
C ARG A 123 -25.15 16.10 -14.79
N ARG A 124 -24.67 17.27 -14.34
CA ARG A 124 -23.77 18.11 -15.15
C ARG A 124 -22.36 17.54 -15.23
N ASP A 125 -22.01 16.62 -14.34
CA ASP A 125 -20.66 16.07 -14.21
C ASP A 125 -20.50 14.82 -15.08
N SER A 126 -19.31 14.69 -15.67
CA SER A 126 -18.89 13.50 -16.40
C SER A 126 -18.19 12.54 -15.43
N VAL A 127 -18.48 11.26 -15.54
CA VAL A 127 -17.82 10.20 -14.77
C VAL A 127 -16.74 9.58 -15.65
N VAL A 128 -15.56 9.39 -15.07
CA VAL A 128 -14.44 8.69 -15.69
C VAL A 128 -14.78 7.22 -15.80
N SER A 129 -14.71 6.67 -17.00
CA SER A 129 -14.90 5.24 -17.30
C SER A 129 -13.64 4.69 -17.91
N ILE A 130 -13.13 3.59 -17.36
CA ILE A 130 -11.96 2.89 -17.87
C ILE A 130 -12.34 1.46 -18.19
N SER A 131 -11.89 0.98 -19.34
CA SER A 131 -11.98 -0.43 -19.69
C SER A 131 -10.99 -1.26 -18.87
N ASN A 132 -11.31 -2.52 -18.59
CA ASN A 132 -10.38 -3.40 -17.87
C ASN A 132 -9.05 -3.61 -18.61
N GLY A 133 -9.07 -3.58 -19.96
CA GLY A 133 -7.87 -3.70 -20.77
C GLY A 133 -6.94 -2.48 -20.71
N ASP A 134 -7.48 -1.31 -20.34
CA ASP A 134 -6.69 -0.06 -20.23
C ASP A 134 -6.03 0.12 -18.86
N ILE A 135 -6.38 -0.73 -17.87
CA ILE A 135 -5.73 -0.73 -16.56
C ILE A 135 -4.33 -1.34 -16.70
N PRO A 136 -3.25 -0.60 -16.41
CA PRO A 136 -1.88 -1.07 -16.65
C PRO A 136 -1.39 -2.09 -15.62
N SER A 137 -2.22 -3.10 -15.31
CA SER A 137 -1.91 -4.12 -14.29
C SER A 137 -0.69 -4.97 -14.67
N ALA A 138 -0.48 -5.20 -15.97
CA ALA A 138 0.66 -5.97 -16.47
C ALA A 138 1.99 -5.21 -16.33
N ASP A 139 1.95 -3.89 -16.32
CA ASP A 139 3.12 -3.03 -16.27
C ASP A 139 3.52 -2.67 -14.83
N VAL A 140 2.67 -2.92 -13.84
CA VAL A 140 3.01 -2.75 -12.43
C VAL A 140 3.78 -3.98 -11.97
N LEU A 141 5.11 -3.90 -12.01
CA LEU A 141 6.02 -5.01 -11.70
C LEU A 141 6.70 -4.90 -10.33
N SER A 142 6.43 -3.83 -9.59
CA SER A 142 6.91 -3.74 -8.21
C SER A 142 6.02 -2.86 -7.34
N TYR A 143 6.18 -3.01 -6.01
CA TYR A 143 5.61 -2.11 -5.02
C TYR A 143 6.71 -1.54 -4.15
N PHE A 144 6.56 -0.27 -3.76
CA PHE A 144 7.26 0.25 -2.60
C PHE A 144 6.35 0.10 -1.39
N ILE A 145 6.92 -0.42 -0.31
CA ILE A 145 6.24 -0.54 0.97
C ILE A 145 6.99 0.28 2.00
N LYS A 146 6.25 1.11 2.72
CA LYS A 146 6.73 1.83 3.90
C LYS A 146 6.33 1.04 5.13
N GLU A 147 7.31 0.66 5.95
CA GLU A 147 7.15 -0.06 7.21
C GLU A 147 7.66 0.81 8.36
N VAL A 148 7.06 0.69 9.51
CA VAL A 148 7.62 1.17 10.77
C VAL A 148 8.05 -0.02 11.61
N TRP A 149 9.32 -0.09 11.88
CA TRP A 149 9.90 -1.05 12.80
C TRP A 149 10.04 -0.41 14.16
N TYR A 150 9.68 -1.12 15.22
CA TYR A 150 9.68 -0.60 16.57
C TYR A 150 10.09 -1.66 17.59
N PHE A 151 10.57 -1.20 18.74
CA PHE A 151 10.80 -2.02 19.92
C PHE A 151 9.82 -1.60 21.02
N ASP A 152 9.01 -2.54 21.46
CA ASP A 152 8.08 -2.37 22.58
C ASP A 152 8.79 -2.84 23.85
N GLN A 153 9.06 -1.90 24.76
CA GLN A 153 9.78 -2.18 26.01
C GLN A 153 8.94 -3.02 26.95
N ARG A 154 7.62 -2.84 26.96
CA ARG A 154 6.72 -3.55 27.86
C ARG A 154 6.68 -5.05 27.56
N THR A 155 6.66 -5.41 26.30
CA THR A 155 6.68 -6.80 25.84
C THR A 155 8.08 -7.32 25.55
N SER A 156 9.08 -6.44 25.55
CA SER A 156 10.48 -6.73 25.16
C SER A 156 10.58 -7.37 23.78
N THR A 157 9.72 -6.96 22.84
CA THR A 157 9.67 -7.53 21.49
C THR A 157 9.89 -6.48 20.41
N TYR A 158 10.48 -6.94 19.29
CA TYR A 158 10.50 -6.17 18.06
C TYR A 158 9.23 -6.45 17.25
N GLY A 159 8.61 -5.38 16.80
CA GLY A 159 7.48 -5.44 15.90
C GLY A 159 7.73 -4.60 14.64
N SER A 160 6.91 -4.81 13.63
CA SER A 160 6.86 -3.90 12.50
C SER A 160 5.50 -3.96 11.84
N VAL A 161 5.11 -2.83 11.29
CA VAL A 161 3.81 -2.63 10.64
C VAL A 161 4.01 -1.92 9.31
N ILE A 162 3.17 -2.28 8.34
CA ILE A 162 3.08 -1.57 7.08
C ILE A 162 2.24 -0.32 7.31
N THR A 163 2.74 0.82 6.87
CA THR A 163 2.05 2.10 6.98
C THR A 163 1.53 2.59 5.63
N ALA A 164 2.25 2.31 4.54
CA ALA A 164 1.82 2.72 3.21
C ALA A 164 2.33 1.78 2.11
N ILE A 165 1.62 1.77 0.98
CA ILE A 165 1.96 1.01 -0.23
C ILE A 165 1.91 1.95 -1.43
N CYS A 166 2.89 1.84 -2.32
CA CYS A 166 2.96 2.57 -3.58
C CYS A 166 3.18 1.59 -4.74
N PRO A 167 2.26 1.48 -5.70
CA PRO A 167 2.49 0.72 -6.93
C PRO A 167 3.51 1.43 -7.81
N VAL A 168 4.37 0.66 -8.45
CA VAL A 168 5.43 1.15 -9.34
C VAL A 168 5.22 0.60 -10.73
N LEU A 169 4.96 1.49 -11.67
CA LEU A 169 4.78 1.19 -13.07
C LEU A 169 6.16 1.05 -13.75
N HIS A 170 6.34 0.03 -14.57
CA HIS A 170 7.58 -0.19 -15.32
C HIS A 170 7.32 -0.04 -16.81
N ARG A 171 7.88 1.01 -17.42
CA ARG A 171 7.77 1.26 -18.87
C ARG A 171 9.14 1.27 -19.54
N SER A 172 9.21 0.71 -20.73
CA SER A 172 10.39 0.88 -21.59
C SER A 172 10.34 2.28 -22.21
N GLU A 173 11.43 3.00 -22.16
CA GLU A 173 11.63 4.17 -23.00
C GLU A 173 12.04 3.73 -24.40
N ASP A 174 11.64 4.48 -25.45
CA ASP A 174 11.66 4.09 -26.86
C ASP A 174 13.01 3.58 -27.41
N PHE A 175 14.10 3.74 -26.68
CA PHE A 175 15.46 3.33 -27.10
C PHE A 175 16.22 2.55 -26.02
N SER A 176 15.60 2.18 -24.90
CA SER A 176 16.25 1.45 -23.81
C SER A 176 15.63 0.07 -23.61
N SER A 177 16.48 -0.95 -23.50
CA SER A 177 16.03 -2.29 -23.08
C SER A 177 15.69 -2.35 -21.59
N GLU A 178 16.12 -1.36 -20.81
CA GLU A 178 15.81 -1.28 -19.39
C GLU A 178 14.48 -0.55 -19.16
N LYS A 179 13.64 -1.17 -18.34
CA LYS A 179 12.35 -0.56 -17.96
C LYS A 179 12.60 0.49 -16.87
N THR A 180 12.20 1.71 -17.14
CA THR A 180 12.22 2.80 -16.15
C THR A 180 11.07 2.62 -15.15
N LYS A 181 11.38 2.86 -13.88
CA LYS A 181 10.45 2.72 -12.75
C LYS A 181 9.74 4.03 -12.47
N PHE A 182 8.43 4.01 -12.51
CA PHE A 182 7.56 5.16 -12.24
C PHE A 182 6.67 4.87 -11.03
N PRO A 183 7.07 5.31 -9.81
CA PRO A 183 6.19 5.23 -8.65
C PRO A 183 4.93 6.07 -8.89
N MET A 184 3.75 5.47 -8.64
CA MET A 184 2.50 6.09 -9.04
C MET A 184 1.94 7.02 -7.95
N PHE A 185 1.55 6.46 -6.84
CA PHE A 185 0.95 7.16 -5.71
C PHE A 185 1.07 6.33 -4.45
N TRP A 186 1.08 6.99 -3.30
CA TRP A 186 1.01 6.33 -2.01
C TRP A 186 -0.43 6.16 -1.55
N VAL A 187 -0.71 5.05 -0.90
CA VAL A 187 -1.96 4.80 -0.18
C VAL A 187 -1.61 4.36 1.24
N ASN A 188 -2.28 4.94 2.24
CA ASN A 188 -2.14 4.46 3.61
C ASN A 188 -2.68 3.03 3.72
N TYR A 189 -1.92 2.17 4.37
CA TYR A 189 -2.30 0.78 4.54
C TYR A 189 -3.61 0.63 5.34
N GLN A 190 -3.83 1.48 6.34
CA GLN A 190 -5.05 1.46 7.15
C GLN A 190 -6.32 1.71 6.34
N ASP A 191 -6.24 2.58 5.33
CA ASP A 191 -7.38 2.87 4.44
C ASP A 191 -7.70 1.68 3.53
N LEU A 192 -6.71 0.81 3.28
CA LEU A 192 -6.85 -0.41 2.48
C LEU A 192 -7.39 -1.60 3.28
N VAL A 193 -7.06 -1.73 4.57
CA VAL A 193 -7.37 -2.89 5.41
C VAL A 193 -8.81 -3.38 5.28
N PRO A 194 -9.87 -2.53 5.36
CA PRO A 194 -11.25 -2.99 5.27
C PRO A 194 -11.58 -3.72 3.96
N TYR A 195 -10.87 -3.38 2.88
CA TYR A 195 -11.05 -3.98 1.55
C TYR A 195 -10.14 -5.20 1.37
N LEU A 196 -8.92 -5.16 1.92
CA LEU A 196 -7.97 -6.27 1.87
C LEU A 196 -8.49 -7.49 2.65
N MET A 197 -9.16 -7.27 3.78
CA MET A 197 -9.80 -8.33 4.57
C MET A 197 -10.94 -9.04 3.82
N GLN A 198 -11.59 -8.38 2.87
CA GLN A 198 -12.68 -8.95 2.08
C GLN A 198 -12.20 -9.64 0.80
N SER A 199 -10.98 -9.32 0.35
CA SER A 199 -10.43 -9.81 -0.91
C SER A 199 -9.66 -11.10 -0.68
N LYS A 200 -10.14 -12.19 -1.28
CA LYS A 200 -9.49 -13.52 -1.20
C LYS A 200 -8.36 -13.63 -2.22
N ILE A 201 -7.25 -14.19 -1.78
CA ILE A 201 -6.08 -14.45 -2.62
C ILE A 201 -5.70 -15.93 -2.61
N SER A 202 -4.99 -16.33 -3.64
CA SER A 202 -4.38 -17.65 -3.70
C SER A 202 -2.89 -17.52 -3.37
N VAL A 203 -2.49 -17.94 -2.18
CA VAL A 203 -1.09 -17.90 -1.70
C VAL A 203 -0.32 -19.18 -1.97
N SER A 204 -1.01 -20.24 -2.43
CA SER A 204 -0.39 -21.55 -2.65
C SER A 204 -0.88 -22.15 -3.94
N ASN A 205 0.06 -22.64 -4.74
CA ASN A 205 -0.23 -23.44 -5.93
C ASN A 205 -0.72 -24.87 -5.58
N TYR A 206 -0.52 -25.32 -4.35
CA TYR A 206 -0.79 -26.68 -3.92
C TYR A 206 -2.06 -26.81 -3.06
N ASN A 207 -2.54 -25.73 -2.47
CA ASN A 207 -3.71 -25.74 -1.60
C ASN A 207 -4.71 -24.66 -1.99
N ASN A 208 -5.62 -25.01 -2.89
CA ASN A 208 -6.70 -24.12 -3.34
C ASN A 208 -7.82 -23.93 -2.29
N ALA A 209 -7.79 -24.68 -1.19
CA ALA A 209 -8.77 -24.56 -0.11
C ALA A 209 -8.39 -23.47 0.93
N ALA A 210 -7.17 -22.94 0.87
CA ALA A 210 -6.74 -21.88 1.77
C ALA A 210 -7.44 -20.57 1.42
N ASN A 211 -8.38 -20.15 2.27
CA ASN A 211 -9.07 -18.87 2.18
C ASN A 211 -8.23 -17.77 2.86
N SER A 212 -7.10 -17.41 2.29
CA SER A 212 -6.30 -16.29 2.77
C SER A 212 -6.82 -14.99 2.18
N THR A 213 -6.76 -13.93 2.97
CA THR A 213 -7.04 -12.57 2.53
C THR A 213 -5.73 -11.82 2.27
N TRP A 214 -5.81 -10.66 1.60
CA TRP A 214 -4.64 -9.78 1.46
C TRP A 214 -4.11 -9.33 2.83
N ASP A 215 -5.00 -9.07 3.79
CA ASP A 215 -4.59 -8.68 5.14
C ASP A 215 -3.82 -9.79 5.84
N ASP A 216 -4.26 -11.06 5.72
CA ASP A 216 -3.53 -12.22 6.25
C ASP A 216 -2.15 -12.36 5.60
N PHE A 217 -2.06 -12.15 4.29
CA PHE A 217 -0.79 -12.20 3.54
C PHE A 217 0.22 -11.18 4.06
N PHE A 218 -0.21 -9.94 4.24
CA PHE A 218 0.64 -8.88 4.75
C PHE A 218 0.94 -9.03 6.25
N ALA A 219 -0.04 -9.43 7.05
CA ALA A 219 0.15 -9.67 8.49
C ALA A 219 1.12 -10.82 8.76
N ALA A 220 1.05 -11.90 7.97
CA ALA A 220 1.97 -13.04 8.05
C ALA A 220 3.32 -12.78 7.35
N ARG A 221 3.50 -11.61 6.71
CA ARG A 221 4.73 -11.22 6.00
C ARG A 221 5.19 -12.23 4.96
N LEU A 222 4.25 -12.74 4.18
CA LEU A 222 4.53 -13.71 3.13
C LEU A 222 5.20 -13.08 1.89
N TYR A 223 5.42 -11.77 1.90
CA TYR A 223 6.15 -11.03 0.86
C TYR A 223 7.65 -10.99 1.13
N LYS A 224 8.44 -10.87 0.07
CA LYS A 224 9.88 -10.65 0.14
C LYS A 224 10.25 -9.39 -0.64
N GLY A 225 11.07 -8.56 -0.04
CA GLY A 225 11.52 -7.32 -0.66
C GLY A 225 12.84 -6.83 -0.11
N ASP A 226 13.55 -6.08 -0.94
CA ASP A 226 14.85 -5.52 -0.62
C ASP A 226 14.68 -4.12 -0.02
N ILE A 227 15.40 -3.83 1.07
CA ILE A 227 15.37 -2.51 1.70
C ILE A 227 16.17 -1.56 0.82
N TYR A 228 15.56 -0.45 0.37
CA TYR A 228 16.23 0.55 -0.44
C TYR A 228 16.45 1.88 0.28
N LYS A 229 15.69 2.15 1.35
CA LYS A 229 15.77 3.40 2.12
C LYS A 229 15.39 3.14 3.58
N THR A 230 15.97 3.90 4.47
CA THR A 230 15.59 3.96 5.90
C THR A 230 15.63 5.41 6.33
N THR A 231 14.89 5.76 7.38
CA THR A 231 14.91 7.11 7.96
C THR A 231 16.34 7.53 8.29
N ASN A 232 16.81 8.59 7.65
CA ASN A 232 18.09 9.21 7.93
C ASN A 232 17.96 10.73 7.77
N LEU A 233 18.87 11.48 8.40
CA LEU A 233 18.84 12.97 8.43
C LEU A 233 18.85 13.60 7.03
N GLN A 234 19.41 12.93 6.05
CA GLN A 234 19.59 13.44 4.69
C GLN A 234 18.59 12.86 3.70
N ASN A 235 17.65 12.03 4.15
CA ASN A 235 16.63 11.37 3.35
C ASN A 235 17.18 10.59 2.12
N ARG A 236 18.41 10.08 2.23
CA ARG A 236 19.12 9.37 1.15
C ARG A 236 18.73 7.90 1.09
N THR A 237 18.76 7.34 -0.13
CA THR A 237 18.65 5.89 -0.34
C THR A 237 19.92 5.18 0.10
N LEU A 238 19.85 3.88 0.31
CA LEU A 238 21.03 3.07 0.67
C LEU A 238 22.08 3.10 -0.42
N SER A 239 21.71 3.09 -1.69
CA SER A 239 22.66 3.22 -2.81
C SER A 239 23.41 4.54 -2.82
N GLN A 240 22.71 5.65 -2.54
CA GLN A 240 23.32 6.97 -2.42
C GLN A 240 24.28 7.05 -1.22
N TYR A 241 23.93 6.40 -0.10
CA TYR A 241 24.75 6.38 1.08
C TYR A 241 26.02 5.54 0.86
N LEU A 242 25.88 4.35 0.28
CA LEU A 242 27.00 3.45 -0.01
C LEU A 242 27.97 4.05 -1.03
N SER A 243 27.48 4.76 -2.06
CA SER A 243 28.36 5.43 -3.03
C SER A 243 29.24 6.51 -2.38
N LEU A 244 28.75 7.18 -1.33
CA LEU A 244 29.52 8.18 -0.59
C LEU A 244 30.57 7.54 0.33
N ILE A 245 30.31 6.36 0.89
CA ILE A 245 31.28 5.63 1.70
C ILE A 245 32.49 5.24 0.85
N HIS A 246 32.26 4.76 -0.38
CA HIS A 246 33.34 4.45 -1.31
C HIS A 246 34.16 5.66 -1.76
N ILE A 247 33.58 6.86 -1.77
CA ILE A 247 34.31 8.11 -2.09
C ILE A 247 35.14 8.59 -0.90
N SER A 248 34.72 8.28 0.32
CA SER A 248 35.39 8.72 1.55
C SER A 248 36.36 7.72 2.17
N GLU A 249 36.55 6.56 1.59
CA GLU A 249 37.71 5.72 1.95
C GLU A 249 38.98 6.41 1.45
N PRO A 250 39.87 6.90 2.36
CA PRO A 250 41.15 7.39 1.96
C PRO A 250 41.86 6.22 1.32
N THR A 251 42.23 6.35 0.05
CA THR A 251 43.18 5.46 -0.62
C THR A 251 44.42 5.42 0.25
N ARG A 252 44.55 4.37 1.05
CA ARG A 252 45.75 4.08 1.79
C ARG A 252 46.78 3.61 0.77
N GLN A 253 47.28 4.54 0.01
CA GLN A 253 48.43 4.35 -0.80
C GLN A 253 49.63 4.38 0.16
N GLU A 254 50.03 3.19 0.55
CA GLU A 254 51.28 2.99 1.30
C GLU A 254 52.42 3.57 0.53
N ALA A 255 53.04 4.56 1.10
CA ALA A 255 54.41 4.87 0.80
C ALA A 255 55.28 3.69 1.30
N ILE A 256 55.59 2.76 0.39
CA ILE A 256 56.71 1.83 0.58
C ILE A 256 57.89 2.49 -0.11
N SER A 257 58.76 2.99 0.67
CA SER A 257 60.15 3.26 0.27
C SER A 257 61.04 2.98 1.46
#